data_5100588753e427a1d828e12a098fdb0f
#
_entry.id   5100588753e427a1d828e12a098fdb0f
#
_cell.length_a   1.000
_cell.length_b   1.000
_cell.length_c   1.000
_cell.angle_alpha   90.00
_cell.angle_beta   90.00
_cell.angle_gamma   90.00
#
_symmetry.space_group_name_H-M   'P 1'
#
loop_
_entity.id
_entity.type
_entity.pdbx_description
1 polymer ?
#
loop_
_entity_poly.entity_id
_entity_poly.type
_entity_poly.pdbx_seq_one_letter_code
_entity_poly.pdbx_strand_id
1 'polypeptide(L)'
;MSGVSTRQTDSGLYEAAHGSYRHLWNGTAFNLAANSEHQMRLLFNEYVMQLAQEECTLADNCIRTWLFVNDIDLNYGGVVRARNQVFFTQGLTPQTHFIASTGIGGRQQDANVLAQMDNYAVKGITREQVHHLYASTHLNRTSDYGVSFERGTYVDYGDRRHVFISGTASIDNKGRIVHPKDVVKQTHRMWENVEALLAEAGCSYDEVGEMVVYLRDPSDYAVVSKLYQERFPDKPYVIVLAPVCRPGWLVEMECLAVKAQQNDAFPAL
;
A
#
# COMPACT_ATOMS: atom_id res chain seq x y z
N MET A 1 0.28 26.00 -18.30
CA MET A 1 -0.26 25.00 -17.38
C MET A 1 -0.55 23.76 -18.20
N SER A 2 0.23 22.68 -18.02
CA SER A 2 -0.12 21.37 -18.59
C SER A 2 -1.36 20.88 -17.88
N GLY A 3 -2.50 20.82 -18.57
CA GLY A 3 -3.74 20.39 -17.97
C GLY A 3 -3.70 18.88 -17.68
N VAL A 4 -4.19 18.46 -16.52
CA VAL A 4 -4.50 17.06 -16.25
C VAL A 4 -5.74 16.71 -17.06
N SER A 5 -5.67 15.64 -17.84
CA SER A 5 -6.85 15.06 -18.51
C SER A 5 -7.20 13.72 -17.87
N THR A 6 -8.49 13.44 -17.74
CA THR A 6 -8.98 12.21 -17.13
C THR A 6 -9.96 11.49 -18.05
N ARG A 7 -9.92 10.17 -18.04
CA ARG A 7 -10.84 9.30 -18.77
C ARG A 7 -10.95 7.92 -18.15
N GLN A 8 -11.97 7.17 -18.53
CA GLN A 8 -11.96 5.72 -18.35
C GLN A 8 -11.35 5.10 -19.62
N THR A 9 -10.41 4.16 -19.43
CA THR A 9 -9.78 3.45 -20.54
C THR A 9 -10.67 2.32 -21.05
N ASP A 10 -10.38 1.77 -22.23
CA ASP A 10 -11.10 0.62 -22.78
C ASP A 10 -10.86 -0.65 -21.95
N SER A 11 -9.73 -0.72 -21.21
CA SER A 11 -9.43 -1.78 -20.25
C SER A 11 -10.24 -1.68 -18.94
N GLY A 12 -10.99 -0.59 -18.75
CA GLY A 12 -11.79 -0.32 -17.56
C GLY A 12 -11.06 0.40 -16.44
N LEU A 13 -9.78 0.76 -16.61
CA LEU A 13 -9.04 1.57 -15.67
C LEU A 13 -9.44 3.04 -15.75
N TYR A 14 -9.31 3.76 -14.62
CA TYR A 14 -9.39 5.22 -14.63
C TYR A 14 -7.99 5.80 -14.89
N GLU A 15 -7.87 6.65 -15.89
CA GLU A 15 -6.63 7.31 -16.27
C GLU A 15 -6.66 8.79 -15.90
N ALA A 16 -5.58 9.27 -15.29
CA ALA A 16 -5.26 10.69 -15.18
C ALA A 16 -3.91 10.93 -15.87
N ALA A 17 -3.94 11.61 -17.02
CA ALA A 17 -2.74 11.93 -17.79
C ALA A 17 -2.19 13.29 -17.38
N HIS A 18 -0.89 13.36 -17.07
CA HIS A 18 -0.17 14.57 -16.75
C HIS A 18 1.25 14.53 -17.36
N GLY A 19 1.54 15.45 -18.26
CA GLY A 19 2.82 15.46 -18.96
C GLY A 19 3.10 14.15 -19.70
N SER A 20 4.23 13.53 -19.41
CA SER A 20 4.65 12.25 -20.00
C SER A 20 4.05 11.04 -19.31
N TYR A 21 3.36 11.22 -18.20
CA TYR A 21 2.90 10.15 -17.34
C TYR A 21 1.39 9.96 -17.42
N ARG A 22 0.96 8.72 -17.28
CA ARG A 22 -0.44 8.33 -17.13
C ARG A 22 -0.61 7.54 -15.86
N HIS A 23 -1.37 8.09 -14.95
CA HIS A 23 -1.71 7.46 -13.67
C HIS A 23 -2.94 6.60 -13.89
N LEU A 24 -2.83 5.31 -13.62
CA LEU A 24 -3.86 4.30 -13.88
C LEU A 24 -4.38 3.76 -12.53
N TRP A 25 -5.68 3.85 -12.35
CA TRP A 25 -6.35 3.42 -11.13
C TRP A 25 -7.36 2.33 -11.45
N ASN A 26 -7.37 1.29 -10.61
CA ASN A 26 -8.46 0.33 -10.52
C ASN A 26 -9.01 0.39 -9.09
N GLY A 27 -10.30 0.55 -8.93
CA GLY A 27 -10.92 0.66 -7.62
C GLY A 27 -12.13 -0.25 -7.47
N THR A 28 -12.33 -0.75 -6.26
CA THR A 28 -13.48 -1.59 -5.86
C THR A 28 -13.66 -2.87 -6.66
N ALA A 29 -12.58 -3.42 -7.24
CA ALA A 29 -12.65 -4.69 -7.97
C ALA A 29 -12.98 -5.85 -7.02
N PHE A 30 -13.98 -6.66 -7.38
CA PHE A 30 -14.38 -7.86 -6.65
C PHE A 30 -15.00 -8.89 -7.58
N ASN A 31 -15.12 -10.14 -7.09
CA ASN A 31 -15.86 -11.22 -7.75
C ASN A 31 -16.47 -12.18 -6.70
N LEU A 32 -17.26 -13.14 -7.15
CA LEU A 32 -17.99 -14.09 -6.31
C LEU A 32 -17.46 -15.53 -6.45
N ALA A 33 -16.17 -15.72 -6.73
CA ALA A 33 -15.58 -17.04 -6.75
C ALA A 33 -15.61 -17.73 -5.36
N ALA A 34 -15.42 -19.03 -5.32
CA ALA A 34 -15.76 -19.89 -4.20
C ALA A 34 -15.09 -19.57 -2.84
N ASN A 35 -13.89 -18.92 -2.84
CA ASN A 35 -13.17 -18.58 -1.63
C ASN A 35 -12.21 -17.40 -1.85
N SER A 36 -11.64 -16.86 -0.78
CA SER A 36 -10.77 -15.69 -0.83
C SER A 36 -9.52 -15.88 -1.72
N GLU A 37 -8.97 -17.09 -1.79
CA GLU A 37 -7.83 -17.38 -2.66
C GLU A 37 -8.21 -17.30 -4.15
N HIS A 38 -9.33 -17.90 -4.54
CA HIS A 38 -9.80 -17.82 -5.92
C HIS A 38 -10.24 -16.41 -6.28
N GLN A 39 -10.93 -15.71 -5.39
CA GLN A 39 -11.32 -14.31 -5.60
C GLN A 39 -10.10 -13.44 -5.87
N MET A 40 -9.09 -13.48 -4.99
CA MET A 40 -7.90 -12.66 -5.13
C MET A 40 -7.06 -13.04 -6.37
N ARG A 41 -6.99 -14.34 -6.71
CA ARG A 41 -6.31 -14.80 -7.94
C ARG A 41 -6.95 -14.21 -9.20
N LEU A 42 -8.29 -14.24 -9.27
CA LEU A 42 -9.01 -13.68 -10.40
C LEU A 42 -8.83 -12.15 -10.49
N LEU A 43 -8.87 -11.44 -9.36
CA LEU A 43 -8.63 -10.00 -9.31
C LEU A 43 -7.25 -9.63 -9.85
N PHE A 44 -6.20 -10.32 -9.41
CA PHE A 44 -4.86 -10.06 -9.93
C PHE A 44 -4.71 -10.44 -11.41
N ASN A 45 -5.30 -11.56 -11.85
CA ASN A 45 -5.25 -11.95 -13.26
C ASN A 45 -5.96 -10.94 -14.16
N GLU A 46 -7.12 -10.45 -13.74
CA GLU A 46 -7.86 -9.41 -14.45
C GLU A 46 -7.03 -8.12 -14.52
N TYR A 47 -6.43 -7.71 -13.41
CA TYR A 47 -5.60 -6.51 -13.37
C TYR A 47 -4.34 -6.64 -14.26
N VAL A 48 -3.70 -7.80 -14.30
CA VAL A 48 -2.58 -8.07 -15.22
C VAL A 48 -3.03 -7.92 -16.68
N MET A 49 -4.23 -8.39 -17.04
CA MET A 49 -4.77 -8.23 -18.39
C MET A 49 -5.10 -6.76 -18.70
N GLN A 50 -5.68 -6.01 -17.75
CA GLN A 50 -5.96 -4.58 -17.90
C GLN A 50 -4.67 -3.78 -18.11
N LEU A 51 -3.62 -4.06 -17.32
CA LEU A 51 -2.32 -3.43 -17.49
C LEU A 51 -1.68 -3.76 -18.84
N ALA A 52 -1.79 -5.00 -19.31
CA ALA A 52 -1.26 -5.42 -20.61
C ALA A 52 -1.95 -4.68 -21.77
N GLN A 53 -3.25 -4.41 -21.69
CA GLN A 53 -3.97 -3.60 -22.69
C GLN A 53 -3.48 -2.14 -22.72
N GLU A 54 -2.99 -1.64 -21.59
CA GLU A 54 -2.35 -0.32 -21.49
C GLU A 54 -0.84 -0.35 -21.77
N GLU A 55 -0.28 -1.47 -22.29
CA GLU A 55 1.15 -1.69 -22.50
C GLU A 55 1.99 -1.54 -21.23
N CYS A 56 1.41 -1.94 -20.10
CA CYS A 56 2.01 -1.94 -18.77
C CYS A 56 2.16 -3.36 -18.24
N THR A 57 3.04 -3.53 -17.25
CA THR A 57 3.18 -4.78 -16.52
C THR A 57 2.95 -4.58 -15.02
N LEU A 58 2.61 -5.65 -14.32
CA LEU A 58 2.48 -5.61 -12.87
C LEU A 58 3.83 -5.27 -12.21
N ALA A 59 4.92 -5.81 -12.75
CA ALA A 59 6.26 -5.63 -12.18
C ALA A 59 6.85 -4.23 -12.41
N ASP A 60 6.65 -3.64 -13.60
CA ASP A 60 7.33 -2.38 -13.93
C ASP A 60 6.48 -1.14 -13.64
N ASN A 61 5.15 -1.28 -13.60
CA ASN A 61 4.25 -0.13 -13.56
C ASN A 61 3.38 -0.05 -12.31
N CYS A 62 3.05 -1.18 -11.64
CA CYS A 62 2.21 -1.15 -10.45
C CYS A 62 3.01 -0.67 -9.24
N ILE A 63 2.57 0.46 -8.69
CA ILE A 63 3.25 1.13 -7.55
C ILE A 63 2.60 0.73 -6.23
N ARG A 64 1.28 0.54 -6.22
CA ARG A 64 0.54 0.36 -4.98
C ARG A 64 -0.65 -0.57 -5.15
N THR A 65 -0.91 -1.41 -4.14
CA THR A 65 -2.13 -2.21 -4.03
C THR A 65 -2.76 -2.08 -2.65
N TRP A 66 -4.09 -2.09 -2.59
CA TRP A 66 -4.88 -2.19 -1.36
C TRP A 66 -5.74 -3.44 -1.45
N LEU A 67 -5.64 -4.30 -0.44
CA LEU A 67 -6.35 -5.57 -0.37
C LEU A 67 -7.31 -5.53 0.82
N PHE A 68 -8.60 -5.43 0.54
CA PHE A 68 -9.65 -5.41 1.57
C PHE A 68 -10.20 -6.81 1.72
N VAL A 69 -10.14 -7.33 2.94
CA VAL A 69 -10.45 -8.74 3.20
C VAL A 69 -11.59 -8.85 4.22
N ASN A 70 -12.70 -9.42 3.80
CA ASN A 70 -13.81 -9.73 4.70
C ASN A 70 -13.38 -10.86 5.64
N ASP A 71 -13.69 -10.71 6.95
CA ASP A 71 -13.24 -11.65 7.98
C ASP A 71 -11.74 -11.97 7.83
N ILE A 72 -10.90 -10.93 7.97
CA ILE A 72 -9.47 -11.00 7.64
C ILE A 72 -8.74 -12.11 8.40
N ASP A 73 -9.12 -12.41 9.63
CA ASP A 73 -8.51 -13.46 10.43
C ASP A 73 -8.74 -14.87 9.85
N LEU A 74 -9.80 -15.06 9.06
CA LEU A 74 -10.12 -16.31 8.36
C LEU A 74 -9.62 -16.33 6.91
N ASN A 75 -9.76 -15.22 6.19
CA ASN A 75 -9.62 -15.18 4.74
C ASN A 75 -8.25 -14.70 4.25
N TYR A 76 -7.44 -14.04 5.09
CA TYR A 76 -6.16 -13.45 4.67
C TYR A 76 -5.15 -14.48 4.16
N GLY A 77 -5.14 -15.69 4.72
CA GLY A 77 -4.27 -16.77 4.25
C GLY A 77 -4.49 -17.14 2.78
N GLY A 78 -5.74 -17.14 2.32
CA GLY A 78 -6.07 -17.36 0.91
C GLY A 78 -5.57 -16.22 0.01
N VAL A 79 -5.78 -14.98 0.45
CA VAL A 79 -5.31 -13.78 -0.26
C VAL A 79 -3.79 -13.80 -0.44
N VAL A 80 -3.04 -14.13 0.61
CA VAL A 80 -1.56 -14.23 0.57
C VAL A 80 -1.10 -15.31 -0.40
N ARG A 81 -1.71 -16.51 -0.38
CA ARG A 81 -1.34 -17.59 -1.32
C ARG A 81 -1.56 -17.17 -2.78
N ALA A 82 -2.72 -16.59 -3.08
CA ALA A 82 -3.03 -16.10 -4.42
C ALA A 82 -2.03 -15.05 -4.90
N ARG A 83 -1.77 -14.03 -4.07
CA ARG A 83 -0.80 -12.97 -4.37
C ARG A 83 0.60 -13.55 -4.62
N ASN A 84 1.09 -14.41 -3.74
CA ASN A 84 2.43 -15.00 -3.89
C ASN A 84 2.56 -15.77 -5.21
N GLN A 85 1.53 -16.52 -5.61
CA GLN A 85 1.53 -17.28 -6.87
C GLN A 85 1.54 -16.36 -8.09
N VAL A 86 0.64 -15.37 -8.13
CA VAL A 86 0.58 -14.42 -9.26
C VAL A 86 1.86 -13.61 -9.35
N PHE A 87 2.36 -13.09 -8.23
CA PHE A 87 3.58 -12.31 -8.20
C PHE A 87 4.77 -13.11 -8.74
N PHE A 88 4.91 -14.37 -8.33
CA PHE A 88 5.95 -15.24 -8.85
C PHE A 88 5.89 -15.38 -10.39
N THR A 89 4.69 -15.59 -10.96
CA THR A 89 4.53 -15.69 -12.42
C THR A 89 4.76 -14.37 -13.16
N GLN A 90 4.68 -13.25 -12.47
CA GLN A 90 4.92 -11.91 -13.00
C GLN A 90 6.36 -11.41 -12.75
N GLY A 91 7.26 -12.29 -12.26
CA GLY A 91 8.66 -11.94 -12.00
C GLY A 91 8.90 -11.14 -10.72
N LEU A 92 7.87 -11.01 -9.86
CA LEU A 92 7.97 -10.38 -8.55
C LEU A 92 8.39 -11.43 -7.51
N THR A 93 9.65 -11.36 -7.09
CA THR A 93 10.29 -12.36 -6.22
C THR A 93 11.17 -11.68 -5.17
N PRO A 94 11.65 -12.39 -4.13
CA PRO A 94 12.60 -11.82 -3.18
C PRO A 94 13.93 -11.33 -3.80
N GLN A 95 14.27 -11.83 -5.01
CA GLN A 95 15.49 -11.47 -5.74
C GLN A 95 15.30 -10.25 -6.66
N THR A 96 14.07 -9.92 -6.99
CA THR A 96 13.70 -8.73 -7.75
C THR A 96 13.16 -7.66 -6.80
N HIS A 97 11.86 -7.53 -6.73
CA HIS A 97 11.13 -6.66 -5.80
C HIS A 97 9.70 -7.16 -5.66
N PHE A 98 8.97 -6.55 -4.72
CA PHE A 98 7.52 -6.65 -4.63
C PHE A 98 6.88 -5.26 -4.83
N ILE A 99 5.59 -5.16 -4.58
CA ILE A 99 4.80 -3.93 -4.71
C ILE A 99 4.43 -3.44 -3.31
N ALA A 100 4.45 -2.13 -3.07
CA ALA A 100 3.93 -1.57 -1.83
C ALA A 100 2.45 -1.92 -1.67
N SER A 101 2.04 -2.39 -0.47
CA SER A 101 0.70 -2.95 -0.28
C SER A 101 0.20 -2.79 1.15
N THR A 102 -1.11 -2.59 1.30
CA THR A 102 -1.81 -2.74 2.57
C THR A 102 -2.85 -3.85 2.45
N GLY A 103 -2.83 -4.80 3.38
CA GLY A 103 -3.84 -5.83 3.51
C GLY A 103 -4.63 -5.65 4.80
N ILE A 104 -5.88 -5.25 4.70
CA ILE A 104 -6.69 -4.78 5.83
C ILE A 104 -8.09 -5.37 5.80
N GLY A 105 -8.75 -5.43 6.93
CA GLY A 105 -10.14 -5.82 7.02
C GLY A 105 -11.06 -4.86 6.26
N GLY A 106 -11.92 -5.41 5.44
CA GLY A 106 -12.92 -4.64 4.69
C GLY A 106 -14.04 -5.56 4.23
N ARG A 107 -15.24 -5.03 4.05
CA ARG A 107 -16.37 -5.84 3.61
C ARG A 107 -17.27 -5.08 2.63
N GLN A 108 -17.92 -5.84 1.78
CA GLN A 108 -19.00 -5.39 0.90
C GLN A 108 -20.37 -5.68 1.52
N GLN A 109 -21.41 -5.12 0.90
CA GLN A 109 -22.79 -5.45 1.24
C GLN A 109 -23.10 -6.95 1.00
N ASP A 110 -22.57 -7.53 -0.08
CA ASP A 110 -22.62 -8.97 -0.33
C ASP A 110 -21.54 -9.68 0.50
N ALA A 111 -21.98 -10.49 1.46
CA ALA A 111 -21.10 -11.25 2.35
C ALA A 111 -20.26 -12.33 1.62
N ASN A 112 -20.62 -12.70 0.40
CA ASN A 112 -19.85 -13.64 -0.43
C ASN A 112 -18.62 -12.97 -1.08
N VAL A 113 -18.53 -11.65 -1.06
CA VAL A 113 -17.32 -10.93 -1.44
C VAL A 113 -16.33 -11.01 -0.29
N LEU A 114 -15.37 -11.91 -0.40
CA LEU A 114 -14.36 -12.18 0.64
C LEU A 114 -13.09 -11.35 0.44
N ALA A 115 -12.84 -10.88 -0.79
CA ALA A 115 -11.69 -10.05 -1.11
C ALA A 115 -12.05 -9.00 -2.16
N GLN A 116 -11.47 -7.81 -2.00
CA GLN A 116 -11.53 -6.69 -2.93
C GLN A 116 -10.13 -6.15 -3.13
N MET A 117 -9.90 -5.45 -4.24
CA MET A 117 -8.60 -4.91 -4.57
C MET A 117 -8.72 -3.56 -5.26
N ASP A 118 -7.96 -2.59 -4.74
CA ASP A 118 -7.68 -1.34 -5.42
C ASP A 118 -6.21 -1.31 -5.81
N ASN A 119 -5.90 -0.69 -6.94
CA ASN A 119 -4.55 -0.66 -7.48
C ASN A 119 -4.22 0.69 -8.10
N TYR A 120 -2.93 1.01 -8.06
CA TYR A 120 -2.38 2.18 -8.70
C TYR A 120 -1.12 1.82 -9.48
N ALA A 121 -1.10 2.21 -10.75
CA ALA A 121 0.05 2.04 -11.64
C ALA A 121 0.36 3.36 -12.36
N VAL A 122 1.59 3.48 -12.87
CA VAL A 122 2.01 4.63 -13.67
C VAL A 122 2.63 4.14 -14.98
N LYS A 123 2.03 4.53 -16.12
CA LYS A 123 2.61 4.37 -17.44
C LYS A 123 3.56 5.53 -17.73
N GLY A 124 4.68 5.25 -18.38
CA GLY A 124 5.69 6.25 -18.74
C GLY A 124 6.82 6.41 -17.74
N ILE A 125 6.80 5.68 -16.62
CA ILE A 125 7.94 5.60 -15.71
C ILE A 125 8.95 4.54 -16.18
N THR A 126 10.19 4.69 -15.74
CA THR A 126 11.26 3.71 -15.91
C THR A 126 11.62 3.05 -14.57
N ARG A 127 12.37 1.94 -14.62
CA ARG A 127 12.80 1.25 -13.38
C ARG A 127 13.68 2.12 -12.50
N GLU A 128 14.47 3.01 -13.09
CA GLU A 128 15.36 3.92 -12.37
C GLU A 128 14.62 4.96 -11.54
N GLN A 129 13.34 5.21 -11.85
CA GLN A 129 12.49 6.12 -11.09
C GLN A 129 11.86 5.46 -9.86
N VAL A 130 11.79 4.12 -9.83
CA VAL A 130 11.07 3.37 -8.79
C VAL A 130 12.05 2.78 -7.79
N HIS A 131 11.87 3.10 -6.52
CA HIS A 131 12.73 2.66 -5.43
C HIS A 131 11.91 2.03 -4.31
N HIS A 132 12.45 0.95 -3.71
CA HIS A 132 11.78 0.19 -2.68
C HIS A 132 12.38 0.47 -1.31
N LEU A 133 11.52 0.57 -0.29
CA LEU A 133 11.89 0.93 1.08
C LEU A 133 11.86 -0.29 1.99
N TYR A 134 12.83 -0.40 2.87
CA TYR A 134 13.03 -1.55 3.76
C TYR A 134 13.12 -1.18 5.24
N ALA A 135 13.76 -0.06 5.59
CA ALA A 135 14.05 0.38 6.96
C ALA A 135 14.61 -0.77 7.83
N SER A 136 15.66 -1.44 7.38
CA SER A 136 16.18 -2.71 7.92
C SER A 136 16.60 -2.64 9.40
N THR A 137 16.83 -1.45 9.94
CA THR A 137 17.09 -1.24 11.38
C THR A 137 15.85 -1.38 12.24
N HIS A 138 14.67 -1.19 11.64
CA HIS A 138 13.36 -1.16 12.32
C HIS A 138 12.45 -2.31 11.91
N LEU A 139 12.54 -2.74 10.66
CA LEU A 139 11.64 -3.69 10.01
C LEU A 139 12.43 -4.84 9.37
N ASN A 140 11.84 -6.04 9.33
CA ASN A 140 12.36 -7.17 8.56
C ASN A 140 11.79 -7.17 7.13
N ARG A 141 12.42 -7.92 6.22
CA ARG A 141 11.86 -8.21 4.91
C ARG A 141 10.56 -9.00 5.05
N THR A 142 9.58 -8.67 4.22
CA THR A 142 8.27 -9.35 4.26
C THR A 142 8.36 -10.78 3.80
N SER A 143 9.29 -11.08 2.88
CA SER A 143 9.62 -12.44 2.43
C SER A 143 10.06 -13.37 3.57
N ASP A 144 10.65 -12.83 4.65
CA ASP A 144 11.14 -13.65 5.78
C ASP A 144 10.01 -14.38 6.51
N TYR A 145 8.76 -13.92 6.37
CA TYR A 145 7.59 -14.56 6.97
C TYR A 145 6.50 -14.93 5.95
N GLY A 146 6.91 -15.11 4.68
CA GLY A 146 6.08 -15.74 3.65
C GLY A 146 5.04 -14.85 3.00
N VAL A 147 5.18 -13.52 3.09
CA VAL A 147 4.33 -12.58 2.37
C VAL A 147 5.14 -11.78 1.34
N SER A 148 4.49 -11.33 0.28
CA SER A 148 5.10 -10.64 -0.85
C SER A 148 4.55 -9.22 -0.97
N PHE A 149 5.19 -8.28 -0.30
CA PHE A 149 4.98 -6.83 -0.50
C PHE A 149 6.22 -6.06 -0.07
N GLU A 150 6.39 -4.82 -0.54
CA GLU A 150 7.42 -3.91 -0.02
C GLU A 150 6.87 -3.03 1.10
N ARG A 151 7.75 -2.63 2.04
CA ARG A 151 7.39 -1.74 3.16
C ARG A 151 6.99 -0.36 2.70
N GLY A 152 7.47 0.03 1.54
CA GLY A 152 7.11 1.24 0.84
C GLY A 152 7.80 1.30 -0.52
N THR A 153 7.33 2.21 -1.34
CA THR A 153 7.90 2.49 -2.67
C THR A 153 7.87 4.00 -2.88
N TYR A 154 8.91 4.56 -3.49
CA TYR A 154 8.83 5.91 -3.99
C TYR A 154 9.14 5.99 -5.48
N VAL A 155 8.55 6.99 -6.12
CA VAL A 155 8.73 7.28 -7.54
C VAL A 155 9.31 8.69 -7.67
N ASP A 156 10.45 8.80 -8.36
CA ASP A 156 11.09 10.06 -8.66
C ASP A 156 10.62 10.63 -10.01
N TYR A 157 10.16 11.87 -9.97
CA TYR A 157 9.86 12.71 -11.12
C TYR A 157 10.86 13.88 -11.18
N GLY A 158 10.89 14.60 -12.28
CA GLY A 158 11.81 15.73 -12.45
C GLY A 158 11.67 16.83 -11.41
N ASP A 159 10.46 17.05 -10.91
CA ASP A 159 10.13 18.15 -9.99
C ASP A 159 9.74 17.66 -8.57
N ARG A 160 9.48 16.37 -8.38
CA ARG A 160 9.02 15.83 -7.09
C ARG A 160 9.28 14.34 -6.93
N ARG A 161 9.19 13.89 -5.68
CA ARG A 161 9.15 12.48 -5.28
C ARG A 161 7.79 12.17 -4.67
N HIS A 162 7.16 11.09 -5.11
CA HIS A 162 5.98 10.51 -4.44
C HIS A 162 6.40 9.29 -3.65
N VAL A 163 6.04 9.25 -2.36
CA VAL A 163 6.39 8.15 -1.45
C VAL A 163 5.11 7.48 -0.96
N PHE A 164 5.03 6.17 -1.13
CA PHE A 164 3.90 5.33 -0.72
C PHE A 164 4.37 4.38 0.37
N ILE A 165 3.99 4.65 1.61
CA ILE A 165 4.28 3.76 2.75
C ILE A 165 3.16 2.74 2.87
N SER A 166 3.52 1.46 2.86
CA SER A 166 2.60 0.33 3.06
C SER A 166 2.04 0.31 4.47
N GLY A 167 0.95 -0.42 4.66
CA GLY A 167 0.45 -0.72 5.99
C GLY A 167 1.57 -1.20 6.90
N THR A 168 1.82 -0.41 7.96
CA THR A 168 2.94 -0.59 8.89
C THR A 168 2.39 -0.64 10.31
N ALA A 169 2.75 -1.69 11.06
CA ALA A 169 2.32 -1.93 12.43
C ALA A 169 3.50 -1.90 13.41
N SER A 170 3.21 -2.15 14.69
CA SER A 170 4.21 -2.24 15.76
C SER A 170 4.98 -3.56 15.71
N ILE A 171 6.05 -3.61 14.91
CA ILE A 171 6.97 -4.75 14.82
C ILE A 171 8.43 -4.31 14.97
N ASP A 172 9.31 -5.26 15.24
CA ASP A 172 10.76 -5.08 15.20
C ASP A 172 11.38 -5.64 13.91
N ASN A 173 12.69 -5.46 13.76
CA ASN A 173 13.46 -5.98 12.62
C ASN A 173 13.64 -7.50 12.58
N LYS A 174 12.98 -8.23 13.46
CA LYS A 174 12.85 -9.69 13.45
C LYS A 174 11.41 -10.13 13.17
N GLY A 175 10.51 -9.20 12.83
CA GLY A 175 9.11 -9.44 12.54
C GLY A 175 8.26 -9.77 13.77
N ARG A 176 8.76 -9.51 14.99
CA ARG A 176 8.04 -9.78 16.23
C ARG A 176 7.16 -8.59 16.57
N ILE A 177 5.97 -8.87 17.12
CA ILE A 177 5.08 -7.83 17.64
C ILE A 177 5.76 -7.16 18.84
N VAL A 178 5.86 -5.83 18.79
CA VAL A 178 6.37 -5.01 19.89
C VAL A 178 5.19 -4.45 20.67
N HIS A 179 5.27 -4.48 22.00
CA HIS A 179 4.23 -4.00 22.92
C HIS A 179 2.86 -4.70 22.73
N PRO A 180 2.79 -6.05 22.83
CA PRO A 180 1.51 -6.76 22.69
C PRO A 180 0.48 -6.26 23.73
N LYS A 181 -0.77 -6.10 23.30
CA LYS A 181 -1.92 -5.63 24.12
C LYS A 181 -1.85 -4.18 24.63
N ASP A 182 -0.93 -3.37 24.10
CA ASP A 182 -0.78 -1.95 24.49
C ASP A 182 -0.88 -1.07 23.25
N VAL A 183 -2.08 -0.58 22.93
CA VAL A 183 -2.32 0.22 21.72
C VAL A 183 -1.56 1.54 21.72
N VAL A 184 -1.33 2.15 22.90
CA VAL A 184 -0.57 3.40 23.02
C VAL A 184 0.87 3.19 22.59
N LYS A 185 1.54 2.19 23.17
CA LYS A 185 2.92 1.88 22.80
C LYS A 185 3.04 1.32 21.40
N GLN A 186 2.04 0.56 20.92
CA GLN A 186 2.00 0.13 19.52
C GLN A 186 1.90 1.32 18.56
N THR A 187 1.10 2.33 18.87
CA THR A 187 1.00 3.55 18.08
C THR A 187 2.35 4.28 18.00
N HIS A 188 3.05 4.46 19.11
CA HIS A 188 4.37 5.08 19.11
C HIS A 188 5.40 4.28 18.30
N ARG A 189 5.46 2.96 18.49
CA ARG A 189 6.39 2.10 17.73
C ARG A 189 6.06 2.10 16.23
N MET A 190 4.81 2.07 15.86
CA MET A 190 4.34 2.19 14.49
C MET A 190 4.83 3.51 13.85
N TRP A 191 4.73 4.63 14.56
CA TRP A 191 5.25 5.91 14.10
C TRP A 191 6.77 5.90 13.90
N GLU A 192 7.53 5.28 14.80
CA GLU A 192 8.98 5.12 14.64
C GLU A 192 9.32 4.31 13.37
N ASN A 193 8.57 3.25 13.11
CA ASN A 193 8.74 2.43 11.92
C ASN A 193 8.47 3.22 10.63
N VAL A 194 7.38 4.00 10.61
CA VAL A 194 7.03 4.86 9.46
C VAL A 194 8.06 5.98 9.28
N GLU A 195 8.51 6.59 10.37
CA GLU A 195 9.55 7.63 10.32
C GLU A 195 10.85 7.10 9.71
N ALA A 196 11.26 5.87 10.06
CA ALA A 196 12.43 5.23 9.46
C ALA A 196 12.27 4.97 7.94
N LEU A 197 11.07 4.58 7.49
CA LEU A 197 10.77 4.42 6.06
C LEU A 197 10.78 5.78 5.33
N LEU A 198 10.18 6.80 5.90
CA LEU A 198 10.21 8.15 5.34
C LEU A 198 11.63 8.68 5.26
N ALA A 199 12.45 8.49 6.30
CA ALA A 199 13.85 8.91 6.33
C ALA A 199 14.69 8.19 5.25
N GLU A 200 14.47 6.90 5.00
CA GLU A 200 15.11 6.16 3.90
C GLU A 200 14.72 6.75 2.53
N ALA A 201 13.48 7.24 2.38
CA ALA A 201 13.03 7.97 1.20
C ALA A 201 13.53 9.43 1.15
N GLY A 202 14.32 9.88 2.12
CA GLY A 202 14.77 11.28 2.24
C GLY A 202 13.64 12.25 2.61
N CYS A 203 12.58 11.75 3.23
CA CYS A 203 11.41 12.50 3.70
C CYS A 203 11.28 12.45 5.23
N SER A 204 10.35 13.23 5.73
CA SER A 204 9.90 13.21 7.12
C SER A 204 8.37 13.25 7.17
N TYR A 205 7.78 13.33 8.36
CA TYR A 205 6.35 13.58 8.47
C TYR A 205 5.92 14.95 7.92
N ASP A 206 6.86 15.89 7.70
CA ASP A 206 6.52 17.20 7.13
C ASP A 206 6.02 17.10 5.69
N GLU A 207 6.56 16.17 4.91
CA GLU A 207 6.14 15.90 3.53
C GLU A 207 4.88 15.03 3.42
N VAL A 208 4.38 14.46 4.53
CA VAL A 208 3.19 13.61 4.51
C VAL A 208 1.95 14.46 4.25
N GLY A 209 1.25 14.13 3.17
CA GLY A 209 0.02 14.78 2.72
C GLY A 209 -1.25 14.04 3.12
N GLU A 210 -1.15 12.75 3.46
CA GLU A 210 -2.30 11.95 3.91
C GLU A 210 -1.85 10.77 4.76
N MET A 211 -2.67 10.40 5.77
CA MET A 211 -2.49 9.21 6.60
C MET A 211 -3.82 8.47 6.76
N VAL A 212 -3.79 7.15 6.60
CA VAL A 212 -4.91 6.28 6.96
C VAL A 212 -4.48 5.38 8.11
N VAL A 213 -5.25 5.43 9.20
CA VAL A 213 -4.98 4.69 10.43
C VAL A 213 -6.07 3.64 10.62
N TYR A 214 -5.66 2.40 10.78
CA TYR A 214 -6.54 1.25 10.90
C TYR A 214 -6.55 0.75 12.32
N LEU A 215 -7.72 0.67 12.94
CA LEU A 215 -7.91 0.11 14.28
C LEU A 215 -8.58 -1.25 14.20
N ARG A 216 -8.09 -2.18 15.01
CA ARG A 216 -8.72 -3.49 15.16
C ARG A 216 -9.96 -3.43 16.02
N ASP A 217 -9.97 -2.59 17.06
CA ASP A 217 -11.05 -2.48 18.04
C ASP A 217 -11.51 -1.01 18.18
N PRO A 218 -12.83 -0.75 18.11
CA PRO A 218 -13.35 0.60 18.27
C PRO A 218 -13.10 1.18 19.68
N SER A 219 -12.88 0.37 20.69
CA SER A 219 -12.57 0.84 22.05
C SER A 219 -11.23 1.60 22.12
N ASP A 220 -10.32 1.38 21.17
CA ASP A 220 -9.03 2.06 21.09
C ASP A 220 -9.14 3.45 20.42
N TYR A 221 -10.28 3.79 19.79
CA TYR A 221 -10.44 5.00 19.02
C TYR A 221 -10.14 6.27 19.81
N ALA A 222 -10.70 6.41 21.00
CA ALA A 222 -10.58 7.64 21.79
C ALA A 222 -9.12 7.95 22.16
N VAL A 223 -8.36 6.93 22.57
CA VAL A 223 -6.96 7.12 22.95
C VAL A 223 -6.06 7.34 21.74
N VAL A 224 -6.26 6.62 20.65
CA VAL A 224 -5.47 6.79 19.42
C VAL A 224 -5.77 8.13 18.77
N SER A 225 -7.04 8.54 18.70
CA SER A 225 -7.42 9.86 18.18
C SER A 225 -6.75 11.00 18.95
N LYS A 226 -6.71 10.91 20.29
CA LYS A 226 -6.00 11.89 21.11
C LYS A 226 -4.51 11.96 20.78
N LEU A 227 -3.84 10.82 20.67
CA LEU A 227 -2.41 10.74 20.30
C LEU A 227 -2.14 11.41 18.94
N TYR A 228 -3.00 11.18 17.95
CA TYR A 228 -2.86 11.79 16.62
C TYR A 228 -3.12 13.31 16.66
N GLN A 229 -4.13 13.77 17.39
CA GLN A 229 -4.39 15.21 17.58
C GLN A 229 -3.21 15.94 18.25
N GLU A 230 -2.55 15.29 19.21
CA GLU A 230 -1.40 15.85 19.89
C GLU A 230 -0.14 15.88 19.02
N ARG A 231 0.11 14.80 18.24
CA ARG A 231 1.33 14.69 17.41
C ARG A 231 1.20 15.38 16.05
N PHE A 232 0.02 15.34 15.43
CA PHE A 232 -0.22 15.78 14.05
C PHE A 232 -1.42 16.73 13.95
N PRO A 233 -1.44 17.84 14.70
CA PRO A 233 -2.62 18.72 14.76
C PRO A 233 -3.00 19.32 13.40
N ASP A 234 -2.01 19.52 12.51
CA ASP A 234 -2.18 20.19 11.21
C ASP A 234 -2.04 19.21 10.01
N LYS A 235 -1.98 17.90 10.26
CA LYS A 235 -1.84 16.90 9.19
C LYS A 235 -3.19 16.23 8.88
N PRO A 236 -3.50 15.98 7.60
CA PRO A 236 -4.69 15.23 7.25
C PRO A 236 -4.52 13.74 7.60
N TYR A 237 -5.41 13.23 8.41
CA TYR A 237 -5.51 11.81 8.72
C TYR A 237 -6.95 11.36 8.90
N VAL A 238 -7.20 10.10 8.68
CA VAL A 238 -8.46 9.43 9.02
C VAL A 238 -8.17 8.18 9.84
N ILE A 239 -8.97 7.95 10.89
CA ILE A 239 -8.91 6.73 11.69
C ILE A 239 -10.16 5.91 11.38
N VAL A 240 -9.96 4.68 10.92
CA VAL A 240 -11.04 3.79 10.51
C VAL A 240 -11.03 2.49 11.30
N LEU A 241 -12.21 1.92 11.54
CA LEU A 241 -12.33 0.57 12.08
C LEU A 241 -12.12 -0.43 10.96
N ALA A 242 -10.95 -1.04 10.92
CA ALA A 242 -10.59 -2.07 9.98
C ALA A 242 -9.59 -3.03 10.64
N PRO A 243 -9.97 -4.28 10.93
CA PRO A 243 -9.08 -5.23 11.56
C PRO A 243 -7.80 -5.43 10.76
N VAL A 244 -6.67 -5.31 11.46
CA VAL A 244 -5.33 -5.53 10.91
C VAL A 244 -5.09 -7.03 10.69
N CYS A 245 -4.27 -7.40 9.72
CA CYS A 245 -4.11 -8.76 9.23
C CYS A 245 -3.51 -9.79 10.23
N ARG A 246 -3.05 -9.34 11.40
CA ARG A 246 -2.63 -10.22 12.50
C ARG A 246 -3.31 -9.81 13.81
N PRO A 247 -3.88 -10.77 14.59
CA PRO A 247 -4.65 -10.48 15.79
C PRO A 247 -3.89 -9.69 16.87
N GLY A 248 -2.57 -9.79 16.92
CA GLY A 248 -1.75 -9.08 17.92
C GLY A 248 -1.42 -7.63 17.54
N TRP A 249 -1.71 -7.19 16.32
CA TRP A 249 -1.58 -5.80 15.89
C TRP A 249 -2.90 -5.07 16.12
N LEU A 250 -2.87 -4.09 17.02
CA LEU A 250 -4.04 -3.32 17.43
C LEU A 250 -4.26 -2.11 16.53
N VAL A 251 -3.17 -1.61 15.94
CA VAL A 251 -3.17 -0.43 15.07
C VAL A 251 -2.15 -0.61 13.95
N GLU A 252 -2.49 -0.11 12.78
CA GLU A 252 -1.65 -0.02 11.58
C GLU A 252 -1.87 1.32 10.91
N MET A 253 -0.88 1.85 10.20
CA MET A 253 -1.07 3.03 9.36
C MET A 253 -0.34 2.89 8.04
N GLU A 254 -0.86 3.58 7.05
CA GLU A 254 -0.20 3.88 5.79
C GLU A 254 -0.18 5.38 5.57
N CYS A 255 0.71 5.87 4.72
CA CYS A 255 0.73 7.27 4.34
C CYS A 255 1.29 7.49 2.93
N LEU A 256 0.91 8.64 2.38
CA LEU A 256 1.47 9.21 1.16
C LEU A 256 2.24 10.47 1.52
N ALA A 257 3.49 10.58 1.04
CA ALA A 257 4.27 11.79 1.14
C ALA A 257 4.68 12.31 -0.25
N VAL A 258 4.79 13.63 -0.37
CA VAL A 258 5.24 14.31 -1.59
C VAL A 258 6.32 15.30 -1.23
N LYS A 259 7.50 15.11 -1.80
CA LYS A 259 8.65 15.99 -1.61
C LYS A 259 9.01 16.69 -2.91
N ALA A 260 9.10 18.02 -2.88
CA ALA A 260 9.65 18.77 -3.99
C ALA A 260 11.14 18.44 -4.16
N GLN A 261 11.58 18.24 -5.39
CA GLN A 261 12.99 18.02 -5.74
C GLN A 261 13.25 18.55 -7.15
N GLN A 262 14.50 18.62 -7.53
CA GLN A 262 14.92 18.84 -8.90
C GLN A 262 15.76 17.65 -9.34
N ASN A 263 15.32 16.95 -10.39
CA ASN A 263 16.01 15.81 -10.97
C ASN A 263 15.91 15.87 -12.50
N ASP A 264 16.91 16.42 -13.13
CA ASP A 264 16.93 16.65 -14.58
C ASP A 264 17.02 15.34 -15.40
N ALA A 265 17.20 14.18 -14.74
CA ALA A 265 17.21 12.87 -15.40
C ALA A 265 15.82 12.42 -15.86
N PHE A 266 14.76 12.97 -15.26
CA PHE A 266 13.39 12.57 -15.53
C PHE A 266 12.49 13.76 -15.91
N PRO A 267 11.43 13.55 -16.70
CA PRO A 267 10.40 14.56 -16.92
C PRO A 267 9.74 14.99 -15.60
N ALA A 268 9.33 16.25 -15.53
CA ALA A 268 8.49 16.75 -14.44
C ALA A 268 7.07 16.12 -14.52
N LEU A 269 6.43 15.97 -13.35
CA LEU A 269 5.05 15.53 -13.24
C LEU A 269 4.08 16.70 -13.41
#